data_4faf7b203e29f40078254d3ce50c6a54
#
_entry.id   4faf7b203e29f40078254d3ce50c6a54
#
_cell.length_a   1.000
_cell.length_b   1.000
_cell.length_c   1.000
_cell.angle_alpha   90.00
_cell.angle_beta   90.00
_cell.angle_gamma   90.00
#
_symmetry.space_group_name_H-M   'P 1'
#
loop_
_entity.id
_entity.type
_entity.pdbx_description
1 polymer ?
#
loop_
_entity_poly.entity_id
_entity_poly.type
_entity_poly.pdbx_seq_one_letter_code
_entity_poly.pdbx_strand_id
1 'polypeptide(L)'
;VPFNDILAVQRFDHLPGGARVHMEEFNQVLGYTPRQKYGKGIQQDWATMLRVLNRLSSQPVQDTREFLARMVAFILMGNTDAHLKNWALIYPDGRTPQLAPVYDPVCVAAFFDGVPEAQYAVNRAIDRTLRAFTWADLQALLEAAGLLRVPRHLALLRDVVRLAQADWPQLLHTAPPAMQRTVLQRLQGATALGL
;
A
#
# COMPACT_ATOMS: atom_id res chain seq x y z
N VAL A 1 17.99 -8.16 -3.67
CA VAL A 1 19.23 -8.11 -4.47
C VAL A 1 18.92 -8.85 -5.78
N PRO A 2 19.02 -8.20 -6.96
CA PRO A 2 18.84 -8.92 -8.21
C PRO A 2 20.01 -9.90 -8.39
N PHE A 3 19.70 -11.14 -8.55
CA PHE A 3 20.65 -12.19 -8.87
C PHE A 3 20.20 -12.80 -10.19
N ASN A 4 20.83 -12.45 -11.31
CA ASN A 4 20.49 -12.95 -12.65
C ASN A 4 18.97 -12.88 -12.95
N ASP A 5 18.35 -11.70 -12.81
CA ASP A 5 16.91 -11.49 -12.99
C ASP A 5 15.99 -12.19 -11.96
N ILE A 6 16.54 -12.67 -10.85
CA ILE A 6 15.80 -13.29 -9.76
C ILE A 6 15.71 -12.29 -8.58
N LEU A 7 14.49 -12.03 -8.10
CA LEU A 7 14.26 -11.31 -6.85
C LEU A 7 14.31 -12.30 -5.67
N ALA A 8 15.30 -12.15 -4.81
CA ALA A 8 15.37 -12.88 -3.54
C ALA A 8 14.86 -12.00 -2.40
N VAL A 9 13.87 -12.46 -1.65
CA VAL A 9 13.27 -11.75 -0.52
C VAL A 9 13.45 -12.57 0.74
N GLN A 10 14.05 -11.95 1.77
CA GLN A 10 14.09 -12.55 3.10
C GLN A 10 12.70 -12.46 3.75
N ARG A 11 12.13 -13.59 4.10
CA ARG A 11 10.82 -13.64 4.74
C ARG A 11 10.90 -13.14 6.18
N PHE A 12 10.01 -12.23 6.54
CA PHE A 12 9.92 -11.66 7.90
C PHE A 12 9.19 -12.57 8.89
N ASP A 13 8.41 -13.55 8.40
CA ASP A 13 7.67 -14.53 9.18
C ASP A 13 8.50 -15.80 9.50
N HIS A 14 9.76 -15.84 9.09
CA HIS A 14 10.71 -16.91 9.40
C HIS A 14 11.79 -16.38 10.35
N LEU A 15 11.90 -17.02 11.52
CA LEU A 15 12.89 -16.69 12.53
C LEU A 15 14.14 -17.58 12.39
N PRO A 16 15.31 -17.13 12.91
CA PRO A 16 16.47 -17.99 13.06
C PRO A 16 16.11 -19.27 13.80
N GLY A 17 16.65 -20.42 13.34
CA GLY A 17 16.31 -21.73 13.93
C GLY A 17 15.05 -22.40 13.36
N GLY A 18 14.42 -21.81 12.34
CA GLY A 18 13.29 -22.41 11.61
C GLY A 18 11.91 -22.20 12.23
N ALA A 19 11.80 -21.48 13.33
CA ALA A 19 10.52 -21.07 13.89
C ALA A 19 9.80 -20.10 12.95
N ARG A 20 8.46 -20.08 13.02
CA ARG A 20 7.63 -19.20 12.20
C ARG A 20 6.76 -18.31 13.06
N VAL A 21 6.59 -17.05 12.62
CA VAL A 21 5.58 -16.15 13.17
C VAL A 21 4.27 -16.38 12.40
N HIS A 22 3.16 -16.55 13.13
CA HIS A 22 1.84 -16.65 12.50
C HIS A 22 1.51 -15.36 11.76
N MET A 23 0.95 -15.48 10.56
CA MET A 23 0.60 -14.38 9.68
C MET A 23 -0.75 -14.66 9.01
N GLU A 24 -1.59 -13.63 8.90
CA GLU A 24 -2.86 -13.68 8.18
C GLU A 24 -2.93 -12.53 7.17
N GLU A 25 -3.11 -12.85 5.89
CA GLU A 25 -3.42 -11.83 4.87
C GLU A 25 -4.77 -11.17 5.19
N PHE A 26 -4.95 -9.88 4.88
CA PHE A 26 -6.24 -9.21 5.11
C PHE A 26 -7.40 -9.86 4.35
N ASN A 27 -7.13 -10.54 3.26
CA ASN A 27 -8.11 -11.38 2.58
C ASN A 27 -8.70 -12.45 3.51
N GLN A 28 -7.86 -13.08 4.34
CA GLN A 28 -8.26 -14.09 5.34
C GLN A 28 -8.95 -13.42 6.53
N VAL A 29 -8.37 -12.35 7.07
CA VAL A 29 -8.93 -11.57 8.19
C VAL A 29 -10.35 -11.10 7.91
N LEU A 30 -10.66 -10.74 6.65
CA LEU A 30 -11.99 -10.28 6.23
C LEU A 30 -12.90 -11.42 5.77
N GLY A 31 -12.44 -12.67 5.84
CA GLY A 31 -13.23 -13.86 5.47
C GLY A 31 -13.52 -13.98 3.96
N TYR A 32 -12.69 -13.37 3.12
CA TYR A 32 -12.84 -13.46 1.67
C TYR A 32 -12.16 -14.71 1.10
N THR A 33 -12.73 -15.23 0.03
CA THR A 33 -12.10 -16.33 -0.72
C THR A 33 -10.86 -15.82 -1.49
N PRO A 34 -9.92 -16.69 -1.88
CA PRO A 34 -8.75 -16.28 -2.66
C PRO A 34 -9.08 -15.55 -3.97
N ARG A 35 -10.25 -15.81 -4.57
CA ARG A 35 -10.72 -15.15 -5.79
C ARG A 35 -11.19 -13.71 -5.55
N GLN A 36 -11.50 -13.36 -4.32
CA GLN A 36 -11.97 -12.02 -3.90
C GLN A 36 -10.81 -11.13 -3.42
N LYS A 37 -9.59 -11.34 -3.91
CA LYS A 37 -8.40 -10.59 -3.47
C LYS A 37 -8.52 -9.06 -3.64
N TYR A 38 -9.34 -8.59 -4.57
CA TYR A 38 -9.62 -7.16 -4.79
C TYR A 38 -10.82 -6.64 -3.97
N GLY A 39 -11.39 -7.45 -3.08
CA GLY A 39 -12.38 -7.06 -2.09
C GLY A 39 -13.62 -6.37 -2.65
N LYS A 40 -14.04 -5.30 -1.98
CA LYS A 40 -15.19 -4.46 -2.32
C LYS A 40 -14.81 -3.13 -2.97
N GLY A 41 -13.56 -2.95 -3.27
CA GLY A 41 -12.98 -1.72 -3.81
C GLY A 41 -12.00 -1.08 -2.84
N ILE A 42 -10.95 -0.50 -3.40
CA ILE A 42 -9.75 -0.11 -2.65
C ILE A 42 -10.04 0.87 -1.49
N GLN A 43 -10.93 1.82 -1.69
CA GLN A 43 -11.28 2.81 -0.65
C GLN A 43 -11.99 2.15 0.54
N GLN A 44 -12.97 1.29 0.27
CA GLN A 44 -13.72 0.57 1.30
C GLN A 44 -12.85 -0.44 2.03
N ASP A 45 -11.99 -1.12 1.30
CA ASP A 45 -11.09 -2.13 1.86
C ASP A 45 -10.03 -1.47 2.76
N TRP A 46 -9.43 -0.36 2.33
CA TRP A 46 -8.48 0.39 3.15
C TRP A 46 -9.12 0.95 4.42
N ALA A 47 -10.32 1.50 4.35
CA ALA A 47 -11.05 1.95 5.53
C ALA A 47 -11.33 0.79 6.50
N THR A 48 -11.65 -0.39 5.97
CA THR A 48 -11.90 -1.58 6.79
C THR A 48 -10.61 -2.11 7.43
N MET A 49 -9.50 -2.18 6.69
CA MET A 49 -8.20 -2.56 7.23
C MET A 49 -7.73 -1.61 8.33
N LEU A 50 -7.86 -0.30 8.13
CA LEU A 50 -7.56 0.71 9.16
C LEU A 50 -8.40 0.52 10.41
N ARG A 51 -9.69 0.21 10.26
CA ARG A 51 -10.58 -0.07 11.40
C ARG A 51 -10.12 -1.30 12.17
N VAL A 52 -9.69 -2.35 11.49
CA VAL A 52 -9.13 -3.55 12.11
C VAL A 52 -7.87 -3.20 12.89
N LEU A 53 -6.91 -2.51 12.28
CA LEU A 53 -5.66 -2.10 12.93
C LEU A 53 -5.92 -1.23 14.15
N ASN A 54 -6.78 -0.22 14.03
CA ASN A 54 -7.09 0.69 15.13
C ASN A 54 -7.74 -0.01 16.34
N ARG A 55 -8.47 -1.11 16.11
CA ARG A 55 -9.19 -1.84 17.15
C ARG A 55 -8.43 -3.02 17.74
N LEU A 56 -7.66 -3.72 16.93
CA LEU A 56 -7.12 -5.02 17.28
C LEU A 56 -5.59 -5.07 17.41
N SER A 57 -4.87 -4.11 16.79
CA SER A 57 -3.42 -4.09 16.87
C SER A 57 -2.94 -3.86 18.30
N SER A 58 -1.84 -4.52 18.67
CA SER A 58 -1.11 -4.27 19.93
C SER A 58 -0.39 -2.93 19.95
N GLN A 59 -0.22 -2.30 18.77
CA GLN A 59 0.44 -0.99 18.61
C GLN A 59 -0.34 -0.08 17.63
N PRO A 60 -1.63 0.23 17.92
CA PRO A 60 -2.55 0.79 16.93
C PRO A 60 -2.12 2.13 16.37
N VAL A 61 -1.45 2.97 17.15
CA VAL A 61 -0.95 4.28 16.70
C VAL A 61 0.17 4.11 15.66
N GLN A 62 1.11 3.21 15.91
CA GLN A 62 2.24 2.93 15.02
C GLN A 62 1.74 2.29 13.71
N ASP A 63 0.92 1.26 13.83
CA ASP A 63 0.40 0.52 12.68
C ASP A 63 -0.52 1.39 11.80
N THR A 64 -1.34 2.25 12.41
CA THR A 64 -2.14 3.22 11.66
C THR A 64 -1.25 4.18 10.88
N ARG A 65 -0.20 4.73 11.48
CA ARG A 65 0.74 5.64 10.79
C ARG A 65 1.44 4.94 9.64
N GLU A 66 1.93 3.74 9.88
CA GLU A 66 2.62 2.93 8.87
C GLU A 66 1.69 2.57 7.71
N PHE A 67 0.47 2.12 8.00
CA PHE A 67 -0.52 1.82 6.99
C PHE A 67 -0.84 3.03 6.11
N LEU A 68 -1.06 4.18 6.72
CA LEU A 68 -1.36 5.42 6.02
C LEU A 68 -0.20 5.88 5.13
N ALA A 69 1.02 5.78 5.63
CA ALA A 69 2.21 6.11 4.85
C ALA A 69 2.36 5.19 3.63
N ARG A 70 2.17 3.88 3.79
CA ARG A 70 2.20 2.92 2.68
C ARG A 70 1.09 3.17 1.67
N MET A 71 -0.11 3.48 2.13
CA MET A 71 -1.25 3.79 1.25
C MET A 71 -0.91 4.94 0.30
N VAL A 72 -0.38 6.05 0.82
CA VAL A 72 0.06 7.18 0.00
C VAL A 72 1.23 6.79 -0.90
N ALA A 73 2.22 6.09 -0.39
CA ALA A 73 3.34 5.62 -1.18
C ALA A 73 2.87 4.74 -2.35
N PHE A 74 1.90 3.86 -2.15
CA PHE A 74 1.32 3.01 -3.21
C PHE A 74 0.56 3.83 -4.27
N ILE A 75 -0.15 4.89 -3.87
CA ILE A 75 -0.76 5.83 -4.80
C ILE A 75 0.33 6.50 -5.66
N LEU A 76 1.36 7.04 -5.03
CA LEU A 76 2.43 7.80 -5.70
C LEU A 76 3.31 6.91 -6.58
N MET A 77 3.61 5.68 -6.18
CA MET A 77 4.40 4.76 -7.00
C MET A 77 3.57 4.05 -8.09
N GLY A 78 2.25 4.12 -8.05
CA GLY A 78 1.40 3.39 -8.99
C GLY A 78 1.33 1.90 -8.74
N ASN A 79 1.31 1.50 -7.46
CA ASN A 79 1.09 0.11 -7.08
C ASN A 79 -0.41 -0.23 -7.17
N THR A 80 -0.82 -0.67 -8.34
CA THR A 80 -2.22 -1.03 -8.62
C THR A 80 -2.56 -2.48 -8.28
N ASP A 81 -1.59 -3.24 -7.77
CA ASP A 81 -1.79 -4.62 -7.29
C ASP A 81 -1.71 -4.73 -5.76
N ALA A 82 -1.87 -3.61 -5.05
CA ALA A 82 -1.92 -3.56 -3.57
C ALA A 82 -3.25 -4.12 -3.03
N HIS A 83 -3.60 -5.34 -3.46
CA HIS A 83 -4.83 -6.02 -3.06
C HIS A 83 -4.73 -6.60 -1.63
N LEU A 84 -5.84 -7.12 -1.09
CA LEU A 84 -5.96 -7.61 0.28
C LEU A 84 -4.97 -8.70 0.69
N LYS A 85 -4.38 -9.42 -0.28
CA LYS A 85 -3.35 -10.43 -0.02
C LYS A 85 -1.94 -9.85 0.09
N ASN A 86 -1.73 -8.58 -0.27
CA ASN A 86 -0.47 -7.86 -0.16
C ASN A 86 -0.39 -7.02 1.12
N TRP A 87 -1.35 -7.22 2.01
CA TRP A 87 -1.41 -6.66 3.36
C TRP A 87 -1.68 -7.79 4.35
N ALA A 88 -0.97 -7.80 5.46
CA ALA A 88 -1.13 -8.86 6.45
C ALA A 88 -1.01 -8.34 7.89
N LEU A 89 -1.54 -9.13 8.80
CA LEU A 89 -1.26 -9.07 10.23
C LEU A 89 -0.22 -10.14 10.56
N ILE A 90 0.71 -9.82 11.46
CA ILE A 90 1.60 -10.79 12.10
C ILE A 90 1.29 -10.87 13.59
N TYR A 91 1.58 -12.01 14.19
CA TYR A 91 1.33 -12.31 15.60
C TYR A 91 2.62 -12.72 16.29
N PRO A 92 3.50 -11.75 16.67
CA PRO A 92 4.84 -12.08 17.22
C PRO A 92 4.78 -12.90 18.50
N ASP A 93 3.73 -12.71 19.30
CA ASP A 93 3.47 -13.45 20.55
C ASP A 93 2.47 -14.60 20.35
N GLY A 94 2.06 -14.88 19.12
CA GLY A 94 1.05 -15.87 18.76
C GLY A 94 -0.40 -15.50 19.09
N ARG A 95 -0.67 -14.27 19.57
CA ARG A 95 -2.01 -13.85 20.04
C ARG A 95 -2.44 -12.48 19.59
N THR A 96 -1.56 -11.50 19.70
CA THR A 96 -1.91 -10.09 19.42
C THR A 96 -1.37 -9.66 18.06
N PRO A 97 -2.23 -9.13 17.19
CA PRO A 97 -1.83 -8.75 15.85
C PRO A 97 -1.05 -7.44 15.82
N GLN A 98 -0.19 -7.33 14.83
CA GLN A 98 0.48 -6.10 14.39
C GLN A 98 0.42 -6.05 12.87
N LEU A 99 0.56 -4.86 12.27
CA LEU A 99 0.71 -4.74 10.84
C LEU A 99 2.02 -5.41 10.41
N ALA A 100 1.95 -6.33 9.46
CA ALA A 100 3.15 -6.98 8.91
C ALA A 100 4.06 -5.95 8.21
N PRO A 101 5.39 -6.18 8.14
CA PRO A 101 6.25 -5.43 7.25
C PRO A 101 5.72 -5.39 5.82
N VAL A 102 6.09 -4.36 5.06
CA VAL A 102 5.68 -4.26 3.65
C VAL A 102 6.30 -5.41 2.84
N TYR A 103 5.50 -6.02 1.97
CA TYR A 103 5.95 -7.01 1.01
C TYR A 103 5.22 -6.81 -0.31
N ASP A 104 5.81 -7.27 -1.39
CA ASP A 104 5.30 -7.20 -2.75
C ASP A 104 4.89 -5.77 -3.23
N PRO A 105 5.70 -4.73 -2.95
CA PRO A 105 5.46 -3.40 -3.51
C PRO A 105 5.92 -3.37 -4.96
N VAL A 106 4.98 -3.21 -5.90
CA VAL A 106 5.27 -3.21 -7.34
C VAL A 106 4.69 -1.96 -8.00
N CYS A 107 5.50 -1.26 -8.78
CA CYS A 107 5.04 -0.17 -9.65
C CYS A 107 4.36 -0.74 -10.91
N VAL A 108 3.18 -1.34 -10.75
CA VAL A 108 2.46 -2.01 -11.86
C VAL A 108 2.11 -1.02 -12.97
N ALA A 109 1.82 0.22 -12.62
CA ALA A 109 1.50 1.25 -13.60
C ALA A 109 2.61 1.50 -14.63
N ALA A 110 3.86 1.18 -14.30
CA ALA A 110 4.99 1.29 -15.22
C ALA A 110 4.95 0.27 -16.37
N PHE A 111 4.16 -0.80 -16.22
CA PHE A 111 4.01 -1.84 -17.25
C PHE A 111 2.87 -1.57 -18.23
N PHE A 112 2.15 -0.44 -18.12
CA PHE A 112 1.00 -0.16 -18.98
C PHE A 112 1.38 0.36 -20.37
N ASP A 113 2.55 0.96 -20.51
CA ASP A 113 3.01 1.55 -21.78
C ASP A 113 3.20 0.47 -22.85
N GLY A 114 2.59 0.69 -24.04
CA GLY A 114 2.68 -0.23 -25.16
C GLY A 114 1.95 -1.55 -25.03
N VAL A 115 1.17 -1.73 -23.95
CA VAL A 115 0.42 -2.98 -23.67
C VAL A 115 -1.05 -2.78 -24.01
N PRO A 116 -1.73 -3.76 -24.70
CA PRO A 116 -3.14 -3.67 -25.04
C PRO A 116 -4.03 -3.34 -23.82
N GLU A 117 -5.07 -2.53 -24.03
CA GLU A 117 -5.97 -2.07 -22.95
C GLU A 117 -6.64 -3.23 -22.18
N ALA A 118 -6.96 -4.33 -22.88
CA ALA A 118 -7.55 -5.52 -22.25
C ALA A 118 -6.61 -6.24 -21.28
N GLN A 119 -5.30 -6.11 -21.49
CA GLN A 119 -4.30 -6.61 -20.57
C GLN A 119 -4.19 -5.65 -19.38
N TYR A 120 -4.08 -6.16 -18.19
CA TYR A 120 -4.10 -5.38 -16.95
C TYR A 120 -5.41 -4.58 -16.72
N ALA A 121 -6.54 -5.00 -17.27
CA ALA A 121 -7.81 -4.25 -17.17
C ALA A 121 -8.19 -3.88 -15.72
N VAL A 122 -8.04 -4.83 -14.78
CA VAL A 122 -8.32 -4.59 -13.35
C VAL A 122 -7.35 -3.58 -12.76
N ASN A 123 -6.04 -3.74 -13.02
CA ASN A 123 -5.01 -2.83 -12.50
C ASN A 123 -5.16 -1.43 -13.09
N ARG A 124 -5.53 -1.30 -14.37
CA ARG A 124 -5.82 0.00 -15.01
C ARG A 124 -7.05 0.69 -14.40
N ALA A 125 -8.09 -0.07 -14.05
CA ALA A 125 -9.25 0.46 -13.34
C ALA A 125 -8.87 0.98 -11.95
N ILE A 126 -8.05 0.21 -11.21
CA ILE A 126 -7.51 0.63 -9.92
C ILE A 126 -6.62 1.87 -10.09
N ASP A 127 -5.80 1.94 -11.12
CA ASP A 127 -4.94 3.10 -11.40
C ASP A 127 -5.76 4.38 -11.59
N ARG A 128 -6.85 4.32 -12.36
CA ARG A 128 -7.74 5.48 -12.50
C ARG A 128 -8.32 5.92 -11.15
N THR A 129 -8.72 4.98 -10.31
CA THR A 129 -9.21 5.29 -8.96
C THR A 129 -8.12 5.94 -8.11
N LEU A 130 -6.90 5.39 -8.10
CA LEU A 130 -5.78 5.93 -7.31
C LEU A 130 -5.38 7.34 -7.76
N ARG A 131 -5.39 7.61 -9.06
CA ARG A 131 -5.08 8.95 -9.60
C ARG A 131 -6.15 9.98 -9.22
N ALA A 132 -7.41 9.54 -9.15
CA ALA A 132 -8.55 10.40 -8.83
C ALA A 132 -8.71 10.66 -7.31
N PHE A 133 -7.96 9.98 -6.46
CA PHE A 133 -8.06 10.17 -5.00
C PHE A 133 -7.71 11.62 -4.62
N THR A 134 -8.67 12.28 -3.97
CA THR A 134 -8.51 13.65 -3.46
C THR A 134 -8.24 13.65 -1.94
N TRP A 135 -7.84 14.80 -1.42
CA TRP A 135 -7.73 14.99 0.04
C TRP A 135 -9.07 14.83 0.75
N ALA A 136 -10.19 15.15 0.09
CA ALA A 136 -11.53 14.93 0.63
C ALA A 136 -11.85 13.42 0.69
N ASP A 137 -11.44 12.64 -0.31
CA ASP A 137 -11.61 11.18 -0.28
C ASP A 137 -10.78 10.53 0.83
N LEU A 138 -9.56 11.01 1.06
CA LEU A 138 -8.74 10.56 2.20
C LEU A 138 -9.39 10.91 3.52
N GLN A 139 -9.94 12.11 3.67
CA GLN A 139 -10.67 12.47 4.87
C GLN A 139 -11.86 11.55 5.10
N ALA A 140 -12.69 11.33 4.09
CA ALA A 140 -13.83 10.43 4.16
C ALA A 140 -13.43 8.99 4.52
N LEU A 141 -12.31 8.51 3.98
CA LEU A 141 -11.75 7.19 4.30
C LEU A 141 -11.35 7.09 5.78
N LEU A 142 -10.66 8.11 6.32
CA LEU A 142 -10.25 8.15 7.72
C LEU A 142 -11.45 8.20 8.66
N GLU A 143 -12.48 8.97 8.31
CA GLU A 143 -13.74 9.04 9.05
C GLU A 143 -14.48 7.71 9.02
N ALA A 144 -14.58 7.07 7.83
CA ALA A 144 -15.18 5.74 7.67
C ALA A 144 -14.43 4.65 8.44
N ALA A 145 -13.12 4.79 8.60
CA ALA A 145 -12.31 3.91 9.46
C ALA A 145 -12.56 4.15 10.96
N GLY A 146 -13.26 5.21 11.34
CA GLY A 146 -13.51 5.60 12.72
C GLY A 146 -12.28 6.15 13.43
N LEU A 147 -11.35 6.76 12.70
CA LEU A 147 -10.16 7.36 13.28
C LEU A 147 -10.50 8.71 13.93
N LEU A 148 -9.96 8.91 15.12
CA LEU A 148 -10.03 10.20 15.81
C LEU A 148 -8.94 11.13 15.28
N ARG A 149 -9.16 12.47 15.45
CA ARG A 149 -8.18 13.49 15.07
C ARG A 149 -7.78 13.44 13.59
N VAL A 150 -8.74 13.26 12.71
CA VAL A 150 -8.57 13.19 11.25
C VAL A 150 -7.63 14.27 10.69
N PRO A 151 -7.69 15.56 11.12
CA PRO A 151 -6.76 16.58 10.64
C PRO A 151 -5.28 16.25 10.89
N ARG A 152 -4.96 15.58 12.01
CA ARG A 152 -3.59 15.15 12.31
C ARG A 152 -3.12 14.04 11.35
N HIS A 153 -3.99 13.11 11.00
CA HIS A 153 -3.66 12.07 10.02
C HIS A 153 -3.48 12.68 8.61
N LEU A 154 -4.33 13.63 8.23
CA LEU A 154 -4.15 14.34 6.95
C LEU A 154 -2.84 15.14 6.91
N ALA A 155 -2.43 15.77 8.01
CA ALA A 155 -1.13 16.41 8.09
C ALA A 155 0.02 15.41 7.89
N LEU A 156 -0.02 14.25 8.55
CA LEU A 156 0.93 13.16 8.33
C LEU A 156 1.00 12.73 6.86
N LEU A 157 -0.14 12.57 6.20
CA LEU A 157 -0.18 12.18 4.79
C LEU A 157 0.44 13.24 3.88
N ARG A 158 0.23 14.53 4.17
CA ARG A 158 0.89 15.63 3.44
C ARG A 158 2.41 15.61 3.64
N ASP A 159 2.87 15.28 4.85
CA ASP A 159 4.31 15.12 5.13
C ASP A 159 4.89 13.96 4.32
N VAL A 160 4.19 12.83 4.22
CA VAL A 160 4.61 11.69 3.38
C VAL A 160 4.73 12.10 1.91
N VAL A 161 3.76 12.83 1.37
CA VAL A 161 3.81 13.33 -0.02
C VAL A 161 5.03 14.24 -0.22
N ARG A 162 5.25 15.20 0.70
CA ARG A 162 6.40 16.12 0.62
C ARG A 162 7.74 15.40 0.68
N LEU A 163 7.89 14.42 1.58
CA LEU A 163 9.10 13.60 1.66
C LEU A 163 9.32 12.79 0.38
N ALA A 164 8.26 12.19 -0.16
CA ALA A 164 8.37 11.47 -1.43
C ALA A 164 8.78 12.40 -2.58
N GLN A 165 8.25 13.61 -2.65
CA GLN A 165 8.64 14.60 -3.67
C GLN A 165 10.09 15.06 -3.52
N ALA A 166 10.61 15.16 -2.29
CA ALA A 166 11.98 15.58 -2.02
C ALA A 166 13.00 14.47 -2.31
N ASP A 167 12.72 13.24 -1.88
CA ASP A 167 13.71 12.18 -1.81
C ASP A 167 13.65 11.20 -2.99
N TRP A 168 12.45 10.87 -3.48
CA TRP A 168 12.30 9.83 -4.50
C TRP A 168 12.96 10.15 -5.85
N PRO A 169 13.01 11.40 -6.35
CA PRO A 169 13.73 11.70 -7.59
C PRO A 169 15.18 11.22 -7.56
N GLN A 170 15.85 11.35 -6.42
CA GLN A 170 17.23 10.88 -6.26
C GLN A 170 17.34 9.36 -6.16
N LEU A 171 16.37 8.71 -5.50
CA LEU A 171 16.36 7.26 -5.35
C LEU A 171 16.03 6.53 -6.65
N LEU A 172 15.26 7.17 -7.52
CA LEU A 172 14.79 6.56 -8.77
C LEU A 172 15.86 6.48 -9.87
N HIS A 173 17.01 7.15 -9.74
CA HIS A 173 18.02 7.18 -10.81
C HIS A 173 18.54 5.79 -11.21
N THR A 174 18.49 4.81 -10.30
CA THR A 174 18.87 3.41 -10.57
C THR A 174 17.71 2.51 -10.99
N ALA A 175 16.48 3.03 -10.96
CA ALA A 175 15.29 2.26 -11.33
C ALA A 175 15.15 2.14 -12.87
N PRO A 176 14.40 1.15 -13.38
CA PRO A 176 14.10 1.06 -14.80
C PRO A 176 13.44 2.34 -15.34
N PRO A 177 13.74 2.77 -16.58
CA PRO A 177 13.26 4.05 -17.14
C PRO A 177 11.74 4.22 -17.12
N ALA A 178 10.97 3.13 -17.34
CA ALA A 178 9.51 3.17 -17.28
C ALA A 178 9.01 3.48 -15.87
N MET A 179 9.64 2.90 -14.85
CA MET A 179 9.32 3.17 -13.44
C MET A 179 9.68 4.61 -13.07
N GLN A 180 10.85 5.10 -13.48
CA GLN A 180 11.25 6.50 -13.27
C GLN A 180 10.20 7.46 -13.80
N ARG A 181 9.82 7.31 -15.10
CA ARG A 181 8.80 8.17 -15.72
C ARG A 181 7.47 8.13 -14.98
N THR A 182 6.97 6.92 -14.70
CA THR A 182 5.68 6.72 -14.03
C THR A 182 5.63 7.39 -12.66
N VAL A 183 6.65 7.18 -11.84
CA VAL A 183 6.68 7.72 -10.47
C VAL A 183 6.89 9.23 -10.50
N LEU A 184 7.83 9.75 -11.31
CA LEU A 184 8.08 11.19 -11.41
C LEU A 184 6.84 11.96 -11.90
N GLN A 185 6.10 11.44 -12.88
CA GLN A 185 4.85 12.05 -13.33
C GLN A 185 3.80 12.14 -12.21
N ARG A 186 3.72 11.11 -11.36
CA ARG A 186 2.79 11.09 -10.21
C ARG A 186 3.18 12.07 -9.12
N LEU A 187 4.46 12.16 -8.82
CA LEU A 187 5.00 13.15 -7.88
C LEU A 187 4.78 14.60 -8.36
N GLN A 188 4.76 14.84 -9.67
CA GLN A 188 4.57 16.15 -10.29
C GLN A 188 3.09 16.51 -10.57
N GLY A 189 2.15 15.81 -9.97
CA GLY A 189 0.73 16.13 -10.06
C GLY A 189 -0.10 15.28 -11.01
N ALA A 190 0.42 14.13 -11.50
CA ALA A 190 -0.40 13.16 -12.22
C ALA A 190 -1.38 12.39 -11.29
N THR A 191 -1.41 12.72 -10.02
CA THR A 191 -2.42 12.30 -9.04
C THR A 191 -3.06 13.53 -8.41
N ALA A 192 -4.32 13.41 -8.00
CA ALA A 192 -5.02 14.50 -7.32
C ALA A 192 -4.46 14.82 -5.90
N LEU A 193 -3.49 14.03 -5.41
CA LEU A 193 -2.73 14.28 -4.17
C LEU A 193 -1.47 15.12 -4.42
N GLY A 194 -1.12 15.39 -5.65
CA GLY A 194 0.00 16.29 -5.99
C GLY A 194 -0.21 17.67 -5.36
N LEU A 195 0.82 18.16 -4.68
CA LEU A 195 0.88 19.52 -4.14
C LEU A 195 1.36 20.47 -5.21
#